data_4cfbfb5aa1d7e1228837333825443be3
#
_entry.id   4cfbfb5aa1d7e1228837333825443be3
#
_cell.length_a   1.000
_cell.length_b   1.000
_cell.length_c   1.000
_cell.angle_alpha   90.00
_cell.angle_beta   90.00
_cell.angle_gamma   90.00
#
_symmetry.space_group_name_H-M   'P 1'
#
loop_
_entity.id
_entity.type
_entity.pdbx_description
1 polymer ?
#
loop_
_entity_poly.entity_id
_entity_poly.type
_entity_poly.pdbx_seq_one_letter_code
_entity_poly.pdbx_strand_id
1 'polypeptide(L)'
;MNQAIVNIDPKAPAPDPAWMILSDEGVTVTLSIASELNGVKQDKIHLRSPCVREVRACQAAHPNDEQAVDAMLFASLAGVSEKDVLNLKVKDYNRVHKSYFRLVEEDDL
;
A
#
# COMPACT_ATOMS: atom_id res chain seq x y z
N MET A 1 -6.30 -31.49 17.59
CA MET A 1 -6.48 -31.01 17.02
C MET A 1 -6.57 -30.08 16.43
N ASN A 2 -6.32 -29.84 16.14
CA ASN A 2 -6.29 -28.96 15.60
C ASN A 2 -7.24 -28.43 15.03
N GLN A 3 -7.64 -28.17 15.17
CA GLN A 3 -8.68 -27.76 14.73
C GLN A 3 -8.84 -26.49 14.26
N ALA A 4 -7.97 -25.61 14.45
CA ALA A 4 -7.98 -24.29 13.90
C ALA A 4 -8.19 -24.32 12.43
N ILE A 5 -7.68 -25.29 11.82
CA ILE A 5 -7.77 -25.40 10.41
C ILE A 5 -9.15 -25.69 9.94
N VAL A 6 -9.86 -26.37 10.75
CA VAL A 6 -11.21 -26.75 10.41
C VAL A 6 -12.13 -25.60 10.29
N ASN A 7 -11.78 -24.49 10.93
CA ASN A 7 -12.64 -23.33 10.97
C ASN A 7 -12.41 -22.36 9.83
N ILE A 8 -11.59 -22.70 8.88
CA ILE A 8 -11.35 -21.82 7.76
C ILE A 8 -12.59 -21.82 6.88
N ASP A 9 -13.20 -20.66 6.76
CA ASP A 9 -14.32 -20.43 5.89
C ASP A 9 -13.77 -20.01 4.53
N PRO A 10 -14.04 -20.77 3.46
CA PRO A 10 -13.52 -20.42 2.13
C PRO A 10 -13.99 -19.04 1.64
N LYS A 11 -15.05 -18.50 2.23
CA LYS A 11 -15.55 -17.18 1.87
C LYS A 11 -14.97 -16.08 2.73
N ALA A 12 -14.30 -16.42 3.82
CA ALA A 12 -13.72 -15.42 4.68
C ALA A 12 -12.46 -14.83 4.02
N PRO A 13 -12.25 -13.53 4.15
CA PRO A 13 -11.02 -12.93 3.61
C PRO A 13 -9.81 -13.48 4.36
N ALA A 14 -8.72 -13.63 3.65
CA ALA A 14 -7.47 -14.03 4.28
C ALA A 14 -7.02 -12.93 5.24
N PRO A 15 -6.36 -13.28 6.35
CA PRO A 15 -5.82 -12.26 7.25
C PRO A 15 -4.75 -11.44 6.54
N ASP A 16 -4.62 -10.19 6.93
CA ASP A 16 -3.60 -9.32 6.38
C ASP A 16 -2.21 -9.85 6.74
N PRO A 17 -1.24 -9.73 5.82
CA PRO A 17 0.13 -10.14 6.13
C PRO A 17 0.71 -9.36 7.30
N ALA A 18 1.68 -9.96 7.97
CA ALA A 18 2.32 -9.32 9.13
C ALA A 18 3.01 -7.99 8.78
N TRP A 19 3.43 -7.82 7.52
CA TRP A 19 4.09 -6.60 7.09
C TRP A 19 3.11 -5.46 6.77
N MET A 20 1.80 -5.69 6.90
CA MET A 20 0.76 -4.70 6.61
C MET A 20 -0.04 -4.42 7.87
N ILE A 21 -0.06 -3.16 8.30
CA ILE A 21 -0.83 -2.76 9.48
C ILE A 21 -1.80 -1.64 9.10
N LEU A 22 -3.08 -1.96 9.13
CA LEU A 22 -4.14 -0.99 8.86
C LEU A 22 -4.49 -0.22 10.12
N SER A 23 -4.84 1.04 9.94
CA SER A 23 -5.36 1.89 11.01
C SER A 23 -6.39 2.84 10.41
N ASP A 24 -7.04 3.63 11.26
CA ASP A 24 -8.01 4.62 10.78
C ASP A 24 -7.34 5.69 9.91
N GLU A 25 -6.05 5.86 10.07
CA GLU A 25 -5.30 6.90 9.37
C GLU A 25 -4.64 6.43 8.08
N GLY A 26 -4.65 5.14 7.83
CA GLY A 26 -4.01 4.60 6.64
C GLY A 26 -3.43 3.22 6.86
N VAL A 27 -2.35 2.93 6.17
CA VAL A 27 -1.69 1.63 6.25
C VAL A 27 -0.19 1.80 6.35
N THR A 28 0.43 1.05 7.25
CA THR A 28 1.89 1.03 7.38
C THR A 28 2.43 -0.27 6.81
N VAL A 29 3.40 -0.16 5.93
CA VAL A 29 4.00 -1.29 5.24
C VAL A 29 5.44 -1.44 5.71
N THR A 30 5.78 -2.63 6.20
CA THR A 30 7.17 -2.96 6.50
C THR A 30 7.85 -3.44 5.23
N LEU A 31 8.93 -2.80 4.86
CA LEU A 31 9.70 -3.16 3.68
C LEU A 31 10.57 -4.39 3.97
N SER A 32 10.80 -5.20 2.96
CA SER A 32 11.69 -6.36 3.11
C SER A 32 13.14 -5.92 3.27
N ILE A 33 13.49 -4.77 2.73
CA ILE A 33 14.80 -4.18 2.88
C ILE A 33 14.62 -2.67 3.02
N ALA A 34 15.40 -2.06 3.92
CA ALA A 34 15.30 -0.61 4.14
C ALA A 34 15.61 0.14 2.85
N SER A 35 14.89 1.23 2.61
CA SER A 35 15.04 2.07 1.44
C SER A 35 15.13 3.53 1.86
N GLU A 36 15.74 4.35 1.02
CA GLU A 36 15.87 5.76 1.32
C GLU A 36 14.56 6.48 1.01
N LEU A 37 13.97 7.09 2.02
CA LEU A 37 12.73 7.84 1.90
C LEU A 37 12.97 9.20 2.53
N ASN A 38 12.80 10.26 1.74
CA ASN A 38 13.08 11.64 2.18
C ASN A 38 14.52 11.80 2.71
N GLY A 39 15.47 11.12 2.07
CA GLY A 39 16.87 11.22 2.43
C GLY A 39 17.28 10.40 3.64
N VAL A 40 16.39 9.62 4.21
CA VAL A 40 16.66 8.79 5.39
C VAL A 40 16.34 7.34 5.09
N LYS A 41 17.25 6.45 5.46
CA LYS A 41 17.04 5.01 5.26
C LYS A 41 16.01 4.53 6.27
N GLN A 42 14.91 3.97 5.76
CA GLN A 42 13.79 3.54 6.57
C GLN A 42 13.29 2.17 6.14
N ASP A 43 12.76 1.42 7.08
CA ASP A 43 12.22 0.08 6.80
C ASP A 43 10.71 0.05 6.77
N LYS A 44 10.05 1.20 6.90
CA LYS A 44 8.60 1.30 6.85
C LYS A 44 8.18 2.47 5.99
N ILE A 45 7.04 2.30 5.33
CA ILE A 45 6.41 3.38 4.58
C ILE A 45 4.94 3.42 4.98
N HIS A 46 4.41 4.59 5.21
CA HIS A 46 3.03 4.78 5.62
C HIS A 46 2.25 5.49 4.53
N LEU A 47 1.13 4.91 4.13
CA LEU A 47 0.21 5.51 3.16
C LEU A 47 -1.01 6.02 3.91
N ARG A 48 -1.29 7.31 3.82
CA ARG A 48 -2.53 7.82 4.36
C ARG A 48 -3.69 7.45 3.43
N SER A 49 -4.90 7.48 3.96
CA SER A 49 -6.08 7.16 3.18
C SER A 49 -6.35 8.25 2.14
N PRO A 50 -6.53 7.91 0.87
CA PRO A 50 -6.75 8.92 -0.17
C PRO A 50 -8.19 9.41 -0.22
N CYS A 51 -8.38 10.62 -0.76
CA CYS A 51 -9.71 11.06 -1.14
C CYS A 51 -9.85 10.97 -2.66
N VAL A 52 -11.09 11.02 -3.13
CA VAL A 52 -11.39 10.88 -4.56
C VAL A 52 -10.66 11.94 -5.40
N ARG A 53 -10.57 13.16 -4.88
CA ARG A 53 -9.90 14.25 -5.60
C ARG A 53 -8.44 13.94 -5.90
N GLU A 54 -7.74 13.34 -4.95
CA GLU A 54 -6.33 12.98 -5.12
C GLU A 54 -6.15 11.93 -6.20
N VAL A 55 -6.99 10.91 -6.20
CA VAL A 55 -6.92 9.86 -7.21
C VAL A 55 -7.19 10.43 -8.60
N ARG A 56 -8.22 11.27 -8.71
CA ARG A 56 -8.56 11.89 -9.99
C ARG A 56 -7.47 12.83 -10.50
N ALA A 57 -6.82 13.55 -9.60
CA ALA A 57 -5.72 14.44 -9.98
C ALA A 57 -4.56 13.65 -10.58
N CYS A 58 -4.22 12.51 -10.00
CA CYS A 58 -3.17 11.65 -10.54
C CYS A 58 -3.57 11.07 -11.89
N GLN A 59 -4.81 10.64 -12.04
CA GLN A 59 -5.32 10.12 -13.31
C GLN A 59 -5.29 11.19 -14.41
N ALA A 60 -5.63 12.42 -14.06
CA ALA A 60 -5.60 13.52 -15.01
C ALA A 60 -4.18 13.89 -15.45
N ALA A 61 -3.22 13.73 -14.53
CA ALA A 61 -1.82 14.03 -14.84
C ALA A 61 -1.20 12.98 -15.77
N HIS A 62 -1.68 11.75 -15.71
CA HIS A 62 -1.12 10.66 -16.50
C HIS A 62 -2.23 9.83 -17.16
N PRO A 63 -2.97 10.41 -18.10
CA PRO A 63 -4.04 9.66 -18.77
C PRO A 63 -3.46 8.48 -19.54
N ASN A 64 -4.07 7.33 -19.38
CA ASN A 64 -3.68 6.09 -20.05
C ASN A 64 -2.32 5.51 -19.59
N ASP A 65 -1.85 5.92 -18.42
CA ASP A 65 -0.62 5.36 -17.85
C ASP A 65 -0.84 5.02 -16.38
N GLU A 66 -1.39 3.85 -16.13
CA GLU A 66 -1.74 3.42 -14.77
C GLU A 66 -0.52 3.32 -13.86
N GLN A 67 0.63 2.93 -14.40
CA GLN A 67 1.84 2.80 -13.59
C GLN A 67 2.32 4.16 -13.11
N ALA A 68 2.25 5.17 -13.96
CA ALA A 68 2.62 6.53 -13.57
C ALA A 68 1.63 7.09 -12.55
N VAL A 69 0.33 6.80 -12.72
CA VAL A 69 -0.70 7.21 -11.76
C VAL A 69 -0.39 6.60 -10.39
N ASP A 70 -0.10 5.31 -10.34
CA ASP A 70 0.16 4.63 -9.08
C ASP A 70 1.40 5.20 -8.38
N ALA A 71 2.49 5.41 -9.11
CA ALA A 71 3.70 5.95 -8.52
C ALA A 71 3.46 7.36 -7.94
N MET A 72 2.76 8.20 -8.69
CA MET A 72 2.42 9.55 -8.25
C MET A 72 1.52 9.52 -7.02
N LEU A 73 0.51 8.66 -7.03
CA LEU A 73 -0.43 8.56 -5.93
C LEU A 73 0.25 8.03 -4.66
N PHE A 74 1.03 6.97 -4.77
CA PHE A 74 1.72 6.39 -3.61
C PHE A 74 2.71 7.40 -3.01
N ALA A 75 3.42 8.13 -3.85
CA ALA A 75 4.33 9.16 -3.37
C ALA A 75 3.58 10.24 -2.59
N SER A 76 2.45 10.68 -3.11
CA SER A 76 1.62 11.67 -2.45
C SER A 76 1.10 11.18 -1.10
N LEU A 77 0.58 9.95 -1.08
CA LEU A 77 0.00 9.37 0.15
C LEU A 77 1.07 9.10 1.22
N ALA A 78 2.27 8.79 0.80
CA ALA A 78 3.37 8.52 1.73
C ALA A 78 4.17 9.76 2.10
N GLY A 79 3.96 10.86 1.40
CA GLY A 79 4.73 12.08 1.66
C GLY A 79 6.19 11.96 1.24
N VAL A 80 6.47 11.18 0.20
CA VAL A 80 7.82 11.01 -0.35
C VAL A 80 7.80 11.40 -1.82
N SER A 81 8.98 11.42 -2.46
CA SER A 81 9.05 11.72 -3.88
C SER A 81 8.68 10.49 -4.72
N GLU A 82 8.29 10.73 -5.98
CA GLU A 82 8.07 9.61 -6.90
C GLU A 82 9.34 8.81 -7.10
N LYS A 83 10.48 9.47 -7.09
CA LYS A 83 11.77 8.81 -7.20
C LYS A 83 11.98 7.81 -6.06
N ASP A 84 11.61 8.20 -4.84
CA ASP A 84 11.70 7.30 -3.69
C ASP A 84 10.85 6.05 -3.89
N VAL A 85 9.64 6.22 -4.41
CA VAL A 85 8.75 5.08 -4.71
C VAL A 85 9.36 4.18 -5.79
N LEU A 86 9.88 4.78 -6.85
CA LEU A 86 10.44 4.03 -7.96
C LEU A 86 11.74 3.32 -7.60
N ASN A 87 12.42 3.76 -6.56
CA ASN A 87 13.64 3.13 -6.08
C ASN A 87 13.41 2.00 -5.09
N LEU A 88 12.16 1.75 -4.69
CA LEU A 88 11.84 0.59 -3.88
C LEU A 88 12.16 -0.69 -4.66
N LYS A 89 12.51 -1.75 -3.94
CA LYS A 89 12.62 -3.06 -4.59
C LYS A 89 11.23 -3.48 -5.08
N VAL A 90 11.19 -4.23 -6.16
CA VAL A 90 9.92 -4.68 -6.75
C VAL A 90 9.04 -5.39 -5.71
N LYS A 91 9.66 -6.22 -4.89
CA LYS A 91 8.95 -6.91 -3.82
C LYS A 91 8.25 -5.93 -2.88
N ASP A 92 8.93 -4.85 -2.53
CA ASP A 92 8.40 -3.84 -1.62
C ASP A 92 7.38 -2.95 -2.30
N TYR A 93 7.60 -2.62 -3.55
CA TYR A 93 6.59 -1.91 -4.34
C TYR A 93 5.29 -2.73 -4.40
N ASN A 94 5.41 -4.05 -4.59
CA ASN A 94 4.25 -4.93 -4.60
C ASN A 94 3.54 -4.95 -3.25
N ARG A 95 4.29 -4.87 -2.14
CA ARG A 95 3.70 -4.75 -0.81
C ARG A 95 2.91 -3.46 -0.67
N VAL A 96 3.45 -2.34 -1.16
CA VAL A 96 2.77 -1.04 -1.13
C VAL A 96 1.49 -1.12 -1.97
N HIS A 97 1.57 -1.71 -3.15
CA HIS A 97 0.42 -1.84 -4.05
C HIS A 97 -0.70 -2.66 -3.42
N LYS A 98 -0.37 -3.80 -2.82
CA LYS A 98 -1.35 -4.61 -2.11
C LYS A 98 -1.95 -3.87 -0.93
N SER A 99 -1.12 -3.13 -0.20
CA SER A 99 -1.58 -2.37 0.96
C SER A 99 -2.52 -1.25 0.54
N TYR A 100 -2.24 -0.59 -0.58
CA TYR A 100 -3.13 0.43 -1.11
C TYR A 100 -4.51 -0.16 -1.44
N PHE A 101 -4.54 -1.28 -2.15
CA PHE A 101 -5.82 -1.92 -2.48
C PHE A 101 -6.58 -2.34 -1.22
N ARG A 102 -5.88 -2.86 -0.22
CA ARG A 102 -6.52 -3.23 1.03
C ARG A 102 -7.08 -2.01 1.75
N LEU A 103 -6.34 -0.89 1.69
CA LEU A 103 -6.74 0.35 2.35
C LEU A 103 -8.03 0.93 1.78
N VAL A 104 -8.21 0.85 0.47
CA VAL A 104 -9.35 1.46 -0.21
C VAL A 104 -10.52 0.51 -0.41
N GLU A 105 -10.34 -0.78 -0.11
CA GLU A 105 -11.42 -1.72 -0.27
C GLU A 105 -12.36 -1.63 0.93
N GLU A 106 -13.63 -1.86 0.66
CA GLU A 106 -14.63 -1.82 1.70
C GLU A 106 -14.64 -3.14 2.45
N ASP A 107 -14.63 -3.07 3.78
CA ASP A 107 -14.70 -4.28 4.58
C ASP A 107 -16.09 -4.88 4.48
N ASP A 108 -16.13 -6.18 4.26
CA ASP A 108 -17.39 -6.90 4.16
C ASP A 108 -17.75 -7.41 5.56
N LEU A 109 -18.70 -6.75 6.18
CA LEU A 109 -19.11 -7.10 7.55
C LEU A 109 -20.35 -7.99 7.57
#